data_ec2cd77732c5a66bf7b66dbcbac16e81
#
_entry.id   ec2cd77732c5a66bf7b66dbcbac16e81
#
_cell.length_a   1.000
_cell.length_b   1.000
_cell.length_c   1.000
_cell.angle_alpha   90.00
_cell.angle_beta   90.00
_cell.angle_gamma   90.00
#
_symmetry.space_group_name_H-M   'P 1'
#
loop_
_entity.id
_entity.type
_entity.pdbx_description
1 polymer ?
#
loop_
_entity_poly.entity_id
_entity_poly.type
_entity_poly.pdbx_seq_one_letter_code
_entity_poly.pdbx_strand_id
1 'polypeptide(L)'
;MMKTAAVLGATGGMGHALTEALCRRNIRTIAFARSEENLLKFKKDWGTNAVIQSGDALNPDDVEKAVIEADAVFHAINIPYPEWDPALSIILTNTLQACRKHHKPFIYADNIYSYGLQSSPANEFSPKNPHTKKGKLRETLIEMIKGSGVSYIIAHFPDFYGPQTGNTLLHYTLSQVLEKNKGLFVGKTNILREFIFIKDGAEALAELSLNSDSYGEVWNIPGTGTITGQEIASIVSSHLKREITFRSIHKWLVRAIGVFDPMMKEYTELMYLNQTPVILDGSKYEARIGSLPKTPYETGIKMTLDHLLNEKNAVL
;
A
#
# COMPACT_ATOMS: atom_id res chain seq x y z
N MET A 1 25.31 2.25 -7.40
CA MET A 1 24.13 3.16 -7.48
C MET A 1 23.10 2.50 -8.38
N MET A 2 21.85 2.33 -7.93
CA MET A 2 20.77 1.71 -8.70
C MET A 2 20.44 2.55 -9.96
N LYS A 3 20.50 1.91 -11.13
CA LYS A 3 20.18 2.53 -12.44
C LYS A 3 18.86 2.04 -12.99
N THR A 4 18.52 0.79 -12.68
CA THR A 4 17.28 0.14 -13.17
C THR A 4 16.56 -0.53 -12.00
N ALA A 5 15.26 -0.29 -11.87
CA ALA A 5 14.40 -0.93 -10.88
C ALA A 5 13.28 -1.72 -11.58
N ALA A 6 12.87 -2.86 -11.02
CA ALA A 6 11.64 -3.51 -11.39
C ALA A 6 10.58 -3.28 -10.32
N VAL A 7 9.39 -2.82 -10.70
CA VAL A 7 8.25 -2.63 -9.80
C VAL A 7 7.17 -3.64 -10.17
N LEU A 8 7.04 -4.69 -9.37
CA LEU A 8 6.01 -5.70 -9.54
C LEU A 8 4.71 -5.21 -8.90
N GLY A 9 3.63 -5.17 -9.68
CA GLY A 9 2.36 -4.59 -9.29
C GLY A 9 2.25 -3.09 -9.59
N ALA A 10 2.92 -2.62 -10.64
CA ALA A 10 3.01 -1.20 -11.02
C ALA A 10 1.67 -0.51 -11.27
N THR A 11 0.61 -1.23 -11.57
CA THR A 11 -0.74 -0.67 -11.78
C THR A 11 -1.57 -0.56 -10.50
N GLY A 12 -1.09 -1.08 -9.37
CA GLY A 12 -1.68 -0.86 -8.05
C GLY A 12 -1.27 0.50 -7.47
N GLY A 13 -1.98 1.01 -6.46
CA GLY A 13 -1.72 2.35 -5.89
C GLY A 13 -0.26 2.56 -5.46
N MET A 14 0.29 1.67 -4.62
CA MET A 14 1.69 1.76 -4.18
C MET A 14 2.66 1.56 -5.35
N GLY A 15 2.42 0.57 -6.22
CA GLY A 15 3.28 0.33 -7.37
C GLY A 15 3.30 1.51 -8.35
N HIS A 16 2.14 2.15 -8.58
CA HIS A 16 2.04 3.36 -9.42
C HIS A 16 2.85 4.52 -8.82
N ALA A 17 2.62 4.84 -7.54
CA ALA A 17 3.32 5.93 -6.87
C ALA A 17 4.85 5.69 -6.79
N LEU A 18 5.25 4.44 -6.57
CA LEU A 18 6.65 4.03 -6.50
C LEU A 18 7.33 4.12 -7.89
N THR A 19 6.65 3.69 -8.96
CA THR A 19 7.15 3.84 -10.33
C THR A 19 7.37 5.33 -10.66
N GLU A 20 6.41 6.20 -10.28
CA GLU A 20 6.55 7.65 -10.43
C GLU A 20 7.75 8.20 -9.63
N ALA A 21 7.90 7.78 -8.36
CA ALA A 21 8.97 8.24 -7.48
C ALA A 21 10.38 7.84 -7.99
N LEU A 22 10.53 6.62 -8.52
CA LEU A 22 11.77 6.13 -9.10
C LEU A 22 12.10 6.82 -10.44
N CYS A 23 11.11 6.98 -11.31
CA CYS A 23 11.29 7.68 -12.58
C CYS A 23 11.71 9.14 -12.40
N ARG A 24 11.16 9.86 -11.40
CA ARG A 24 11.58 11.22 -11.04
C ARG A 24 13.03 11.31 -10.55
N ARG A 25 13.56 10.23 -10.02
CA ARG A 25 14.98 10.09 -9.62
C ARG A 25 15.89 9.68 -10.78
N ASN A 26 15.38 9.72 -12.03
CA ASN A 26 16.07 9.25 -13.23
C ASN A 26 16.49 7.78 -13.18
N ILE A 27 15.75 6.95 -12.46
CA ILE A 27 15.94 5.50 -12.44
C ILE A 27 15.04 4.89 -13.52
N ARG A 28 15.64 4.15 -14.47
CA ARG A 28 14.89 3.37 -15.45
C ARG A 28 14.02 2.36 -14.68
N THR A 29 12.72 2.41 -14.85
CA THR A 29 11.81 1.60 -14.04
C THR A 29 10.99 0.66 -14.94
N ILE A 30 11.20 -0.64 -14.76
CA ILE A 30 10.40 -1.70 -15.39
C ILE A 30 9.10 -1.80 -14.60
N ALA A 31 8.03 -1.27 -15.16
CA ALA A 31 6.69 -1.31 -14.59
C ALA A 31 6.01 -2.62 -15.02
N PHE A 32 5.94 -3.59 -14.09
CA PHE A 32 5.40 -4.91 -14.34
C PHE A 32 3.98 -5.07 -13.77
N ALA A 33 3.03 -5.50 -14.60
CA ALA A 33 1.68 -5.86 -14.20
C ALA A 33 0.99 -6.73 -15.27
N ARG A 34 -0.17 -7.32 -14.92
CA ARG A 34 -0.93 -8.20 -15.83
C ARG A 34 -1.58 -7.47 -17.00
N SER A 35 -2.15 -6.29 -16.76
CA SER A 35 -2.88 -5.53 -17.77
C SER A 35 -1.96 -4.56 -18.50
N GLU A 36 -1.66 -4.87 -19.77
CA GLU A 36 -0.90 -3.97 -20.64
C GLU A 36 -1.66 -2.66 -20.89
N GLU A 37 -2.98 -2.70 -21.00
CA GLU A 37 -3.84 -1.52 -21.16
C GLU A 37 -3.65 -0.54 -19.98
N ASN A 38 -3.70 -1.04 -18.75
CA ASN A 38 -3.47 -0.20 -17.56
C ASN A 38 -2.03 0.32 -17.48
N LEU A 39 -1.05 -0.49 -17.89
CA LEU A 39 0.34 -0.04 -17.96
C LEU A 39 0.51 1.10 -18.98
N LEU A 40 -0.10 1.00 -20.16
CA LEU A 40 -0.10 2.04 -21.19
C LEU A 40 -0.82 3.31 -20.70
N LYS A 41 -1.96 3.16 -20.02
CA LYS A 41 -2.70 4.28 -19.43
C LYS A 41 -1.83 5.08 -18.47
N PHE A 42 -1.07 4.41 -17.59
CA PHE A 42 -0.26 5.07 -16.57
C PHE A 42 1.12 5.50 -17.06
N LYS A 43 1.62 4.97 -18.17
CA LYS A 43 2.94 5.33 -18.70
C LYS A 43 3.11 6.83 -18.93
N LYS A 44 2.05 7.54 -19.31
CA LYS A 44 2.07 9.00 -19.48
C LYS A 44 2.39 9.75 -18.17
N ASP A 45 1.98 9.20 -17.03
CA ASP A 45 2.22 9.80 -15.71
C ASP A 45 3.66 9.53 -15.24
N TRP A 46 4.24 8.38 -15.63
CA TRP A 46 5.60 7.96 -15.26
C TRP A 46 6.71 8.56 -16.14
N GLY A 47 6.38 9.01 -17.35
CA GLY A 47 7.32 9.61 -18.28
C GLY A 47 8.22 8.59 -19.01
N THR A 48 9.33 9.08 -19.56
CA THR A 48 10.21 8.30 -20.47
C THR A 48 11.05 7.25 -19.74
N ASN A 49 11.31 7.41 -18.47
CA ASN A 49 12.10 6.46 -17.67
C ASN A 49 11.34 5.16 -17.35
N ALA A 50 10.01 5.13 -17.52
CA ALA A 50 9.23 3.92 -17.34
C ALA A 50 9.26 3.04 -18.60
N VAL A 51 9.53 1.76 -18.40
CA VAL A 51 9.42 0.70 -19.41
C VAL A 51 8.30 -0.22 -18.97
N ILE A 52 7.27 -0.37 -19.77
CA ILE A 52 6.16 -1.27 -19.45
C ILE A 52 6.50 -2.72 -19.82
N GLN A 53 6.11 -3.64 -18.96
CA GLN A 53 6.23 -5.06 -19.18
C GLN A 53 4.98 -5.77 -18.64
N SER A 54 4.17 -6.33 -19.53
CA SER A 54 3.03 -7.15 -19.13
C SER A 54 3.47 -8.57 -18.80
N GLY A 55 2.84 -9.17 -17.79
CA GLY A 55 3.10 -10.55 -17.38
C GLY A 55 2.33 -10.92 -16.11
N ASP A 56 2.26 -12.22 -15.81
CA ASP A 56 1.62 -12.74 -14.61
C ASP A 56 2.67 -13.15 -13.57
N ALA A 57 2.57 -12.60 -12.37
CA ALA A 57 3.48 -12.96 -11.27
C ALA A 57 3.29 -14.41 -10.76
N LEU A 58 2.20 -15.06 -11.12
CA LEU A 58 2.02 -16.52 -10.91
C LEU A 58 2.86 -17.34 -11.90
N ASN A 59 3.33 -16.75 -13.00
CA ASN A 59 4.24 -17.38 -13.95
C ASN A 59 5.70 -16.99 -13.62
N PRO A 60 6.55 -17.94 -13.20
CA PRO A 60 7.94 -17.64 -12.83
C PRO A 60 8.77 -17.07 -13.99
N ASP A 61 8.50 -17.48 -15.25
CA ASP A 61 9.25 -16.97 -16.41
C ASP A 61 8.95 -15.50 -16.68
N ASP A 62 7.72 -15.04 -16.45
CA ASP A 62 7.36 -13.63 -16.63
C ASP A 62 8.00 -12.76 -15.53
N VAL A 63 8.04 -13.27 -14.29
CA VAL A 63 8.74 -12.61 -13.19
C VAL A 63 10.24 -12.54 -13.47
N GLU A 64 10.85 -13.62 -13.92
CA GLU A 64 12.29 -13.67 -14.21
C GLU A 64 12.68 -12.64 -15.29
N LYS A 65 11.90 -12.49 -16.36
CA LYS A 65 12.13 -11.48 -17.39
C LYS A 65 12.16 -10.06 -16.85
N ALA A 66 11.30 -9.73 -15.85
CA ALA A 66 11.29 -8.41 -15.22
C ALA A 66 12.48 -8.20 -14.28
N VAL A 67 12.91 -9.26 -13.59
CA VAL A 67 13.94 -9.21 -12.56
C VAL A 67 15.36 -9.14 -13.16
N ILE A 68 15.63 -9.86 -14.24
CA ILE A 68 16.98 -10.05 -14.79
C ILE A 68 17.66 -8.70 -15.15
N GLU A 69 16.91 -7.75 -15.70
CA GLU A 69 17.44 -6.45 -16.13
C GLU A 69 17.52 -5.41 -15.00
N ALA A 70 16.91 -5.68 -13.83
CA ALA A 70 16.86 -4.73 -12.73
C ALA A 70 18.09 -4.83 -11.83
N ASP A 71 18.47 -3.71 -11.20
CA ASP A 71 19.44 -3.68 -10.09
C ASP A 71 18.76 -3.99 -8.75
N ALA A 72 17.45 -3.70 -8.63
CA ALA A 72 16.64 -3.97 -7.45
C ALA A 72 15.18 -4.24 -7.84
N VAL A 73 14.49 -5.06 -7.04
CA VAL A 73 13.11 -5.52 -7.29
C VAL A 73 12.21 -5.04 -6.17
N PHE A 74 11.22 -4.24 -6.52
CA PHE A 74 10.17 -3.76 -5.61
C PHE A 74 8.92 -4.60 -5.78
N HIS A 75 8.41 -5.14 -4.71
CA HIS A 75 7.21 -5.94 -4.69
C HIS A 75 6.06 -5.16 -4.02
N ALA A 76 5.15 -4.67 -4.85
CA ALA A 76 3.95 -3.93 -4.43
C ALA A 76 2.66 -4.64 -4.90
N ILE A 77 2.75 -5.95 -5.20
CA ILE A 77 1.59 -6.73 -5.62
C ILE A 77 0.65 -6.92 -4.43
N ASN A 78 -0.60 -6.52 -4.62
CA ASN A 78 -1.71 -6.90 -3.77
C ASN A 78 -2.86 -7.38 -4.66
N ILE A 79 -3.54 -8.43 -4.22
CA ILE A 79 -4.65 -9.07 -4.94
C ILE A 79 -5.89 -9.05 -4.04
N PRO A 80 -7.10 -9.32 -4.57
CA PRO A 80 -8.32 -9.39 -3.75
C PRO A 80 -8.19 -10.40 -2.60
N TYR A 81 -8.72 -10.07 -1.42
CA TYR A 81 -8.62 -10.92 -0.23
C TYR A 81 -8.99 -12.38 -0.42
N PRO A 82 -10.05 -12.74 -1.19
CA PRO A 82 -10.40 -14.14 -1.42
C PRO A 82 -9.32 -14.95 -2.17
N GLU A 83 -8.43 -14.25 -2.89
CA GLU A 83 -7.37 -14.87 -3.69
C GLU A 83 -6.04 -14.97 -2.95
N TRP A 84 -5.92 -14.43 -1.71
CA TRP A 84 -4.65 -14.32 -1.01
C TRP A 84 -3.97 -15.67 -0.79
N ASP A 85 -4.71 -16.67 -0.36
CA ASP A 85 -4.19 -18.02 -0.14
C ASP A 85 -4.66 -18.95 -1.28
N PRO A 86 -3.74 -19.61 -2.01
CA PRO A 86 -2.27 -19.61 -1.85
C PRO A 86 -1.52 -18.59 -2.73
N ALA A 87 -2.22 -17.75 -3.50
CA ALA A 87 -1.61 -16.98 -4.59
C ALA A 87 -0.50 -16.03 -4.12
N LEU A 88 -0.63 -15.35 -2.97
CA LEU A 88 0.43 -14.47 -2.47
C LEU A 88 1.73 -15.22 -2.17
N SER A 89 1.64 -16.43 -1.60
CA SER A 89 2.82 -17.27 -1.32
C SER A 89 3.49 -17.74 -2.61
N ILE A 90 2.73 -18.08 -3.64
CA ILE A 90 3.25 -18.48 -4.95
C ILE A 90 3.96 -17.30 -5.63
N ILE A 91 3.30 -16.13 -5.69
CA ILE A 91 3.85 -14.91 -6.27
C ILE A 91 5.15 -14.51 -5.58
N LEU A 92 5.17 -14.53 -4.24
CA LEU A 92 6.36 -14.20 -3.47
C LEU A 92 7.48 -15.21 -3.73
N THR A 93 7.18 -16.52 -3.76
CA THR A 93 8.15 -17.57 -4.05
C THR A 93 8.79 -17.37 -5.42
N ASN A 94 8.01 -17.14 -6.47
CA ASN A 94 8.51 -16.88 -7.82
C ASN A 94 9.43 -15.65 -7.83
N THR A 95 9.04 -14.58 -7.14
CA THR A 95 9.85 -13.36 -7.08
C THR A 95 11.17 -13.58 -6.33
N LEU A 96 11.14 -14.24 -5.16
CA LEU A 96 12.34 -14.50 -4.38
C LEU A 96 13.30 -15.47 -5.10
N GLN A 97 12.78 -16.47 -5.80
CA GLN A 97 13.61 -17.39 -6.62
C GLN A 97 14.31 -16.63 -7.75
N ALA A 98 13.62 -15.75 -8.47
CA ALA A 98 14.21 -14.90 -9.51
C ALA A 98 15.26 -13.95 -8.91
N CYS A 99 14.95 -13.28 -7.80
CA CYS A 99 15.90 -12.40 -7.10
C CYS A 99 17.16 -13.15 -6.66
N ARG A 100 17.00 -14.35 -6.08
CA ARG A 100 18.12 -15.20 -5.65
C ARG A 100 18.99 -15.65 -6.83
N LYS A 101 18.34 -16.12 -7.92
CA LYS A 101 19.03 -16.59 -9.14
C LYS A 101 19.90 -15.52 -9.77
N HIS A 102 19.41 -14.27 -9.78
CA HIS A 102 20.06 -13.12 -10.42
C HIS A 102 20.73 -12.16 -9.43
N HIS A 103 20.87 -12.57 -8.15
CA HIS A 103 21.50 -11.77 -7.09
C HIS A 103 20.93 -10.35 -6.96
N LYS A 104 19.59 -10.21 -7.07
CA LYS A 104 18.91 -8.90 -6.99
C LYS A 104 18.37 -8.68 -5.57
N PRO A 105 18.59 -7.51 -4.97
CA PRO A 105 17.96 -7.15 -3.72
C PRO A 105 16.43 -6.99 -3.90
N PHE A 106 15.68 -7.33 -2.87
CA PHE A 106 14.23 -7.40 -2.84
C PHE A 106 13.64 -6.40 -1.86
N ILE A 107 12.74 -5.55 -2.30
CA ILE A 107 12.10 -4.51 -1.48
C ILE A 107 10.61 -4.80 -1.42
N TYR A 108 10.08 -5.04 -0.22
CA TYR A 108 8.71 -5.47 0.01
C TYR A 108 7.88 -4.39 0.67
N ALA A 109 6.82 -3.95 -0.01
CA ALA A 109 5.79 -3.09 0.57
C ALA A 109 4.74 -3.94 1.27
N ASP A 110 4.73 -3.93 2.60
CA ASP A 110 3.81 -4.70 3.45
C ASP A 110 2.86 -3.79 4.22
N ASN A 111 1.89 -4.40 4.89
CA ASN A 111 0.93 -3.72 5.75
C ASN A 111 1.12 -4.08 7.24
N ILE A 112 0.25 -3.53 8.09
CA ILE A 112 0.31 -3.69 9.55
C ILE A 112 -0.32 -4.98 10.08
N TYR A 113 -0.86 -5.87 9.23
CA TYR A 113 -1.70 -6.98 9.71
C TYR A 113 -0.95 -8.02 10.55
N SER A 114 0.36 -8.19 10.28
CA SER A 114 1.22 -9.10 11.05
C SER A 114 1.44 -8.65 12.50
N TYR A 115 1.26 -7.37 12.81
CA TYR A 115 1.38 -6.88 14.20
C TYR A 115 0.27 -7.41 15.12
N GLY A 116 -0.94 -7.65 14.60
CA GLY A 116 -2.08 -8.02 15.43
C GLY A 116 -2.52 -6.87 16.34
N LEU A 117 -2.95 -7.19 17.57
CA LEU A 117 -3.34 -6.18 18.55
C LEU A 117 -2.09 -5.60 19.24
N GLN A 118 -2.01 -4.28 19.30
CA GLN A 118 -0.94 -3.53 19.97
C GLN A 118 -1.51 -2.62 21.04
N SER A 119 -0.82 -2.47 22.17
CA SER A 119 -1.22 -1.60 23.29
C SER A 119 -0.56 -0.21 23.26
N SER A 120 0.45 -0.05 22.41
CA SER A 120 1.21 1.18 22.19
C SER A 120 1.63 1.27 20.73
N PRO A 121 2.15 2.41 20.24
CA PRO A 121 2.71 2.47 18.90
C PRO A 121 3.73 1.36 18.65
N ALA A 122 3.57 0.67 17.52
CA ALA A 122 4.38 -0.48 17.15
C ALA A 122 5.68 -0.02 16.49
N ASN A 123 6.82 -0.42 17.05
CA ASN A 123 8.11 -0.34 16.37
C ASN A 123 8.49 -1.69 15.74
N GLU A 124 9.61 -1.77 15.05
CA GLU A 124 10.04 -2.97 14.32
C GLU A 124 10.34 -4.17 15.22
N PHE A 125 10.59 -3.92 16.52
CA PHE A 125 10.84 -4.95 17.56
C PHE A 125 9.58 -5.34 18.30
N SER A 126 8.46 -4.64 18.09
CA SER A 126 7.18 -4.96 18.74
C SER A 126 6.76 -6.40 18.39
N PRO A 127 6.25 -7.15 19.38
CA PRO A 127 5.81 -8.53 19.13
C PRO A 127 4.76 -8.60 18.03
N LYS A 128 4.97 -9.49 17.08
CA LYS A 128 3.98 -9.83 16.06
C LYS A 128 3.13 -10.98 16.59
N ASN A 129 1.86 -10.72 16.81
CA ASN A 129 0.91 -11.70 17.34
C ASN A 129 -0.41 -11.64 16.58
N PRO A 130 -0.40 -11.97 15.28
CA PRO A 130 -1.60 -11.91 14.45
C PRO A 130 -2.58 -13.02 14.84
N HIS A 131 -3.81 -12.63 15.13
CA HIS A 131 -4.90 -13.56 15.45
C HIS A 131 -5.82 -13.84 14.25
N THR A 132 -5.70 -13.08 13.17
CA THR A 132 -6.48 -13.24 11.94
C THR A 132 -5.75 -14.12 10.92
N LYS A 133 -6.49 -14.75 9.98
CA LYS A 133 -5.89 -15.53 8.89
C LYS A 133 -4.95 -14.68 8.04
N LYS A 134 -5.40 -13.46 7.69
CA LYS A 134 -4.60 -12.52 6.87
C LYS A 134 -3.35 -12.03 7.58
N GLY A 135 -3.45 -11.76 8.87
CA GLY A 135 -2.29 -11.39 9.67
C GLY A 135 -1.25 -12.51 9.75
N LYS A 136 -1.70 -13.76 9.98
CA LYS A 136 -0.81 -14.95 9.99
C LYS A 136 -0.17 -15.19 8.63
N LEU A 137 -0.92 -15.03 7.54
CA LEU A 137 -0.35 -15.15 6.19
C LEU A 137 0.72 -14.09 5.96
N ARG A 138 0.48 -12.82 6.34
CA ARG A 138 1.51 -11.75 6.21
C ARG A 138 2.76 -12.06 7.03
N GLU A 139 2.62 -12.57 8.24
CA GLU A 139 3.76 -13.03 9.04
C GLU A 139 4.52 -14.16 8.34
N THR A 140 3.81 -15.16 7.77
CA THR A 140 4.43 -16.22 6.99
C THR A 140 5.23 -15.67 5.81
N LEU A 141 4.68 -14.69 5.06
CA LEU A 141 5.39 -14.07 3.93
C LEU A 141 6.65 -13.32 4.39
N ILE A 142 6.60 -12.63 5.53
CA ILE A 142 7.77 -11.98 6.14
C ILE A 142 8.87 -13.00 6.46
N GLU A 143 8.51 -14.13 7.08
CA GLU A 143 9.49 -15.17 7.41
C GLU A 143 10.06 -15.85 6.15
N MET A 144 9.25 -16.03 5.09
CA MET A 144 9.75 -16.48 3.79
C MET A 144 10.81 -15.53 3.21
N ILE A 145 10.61 -14.23 3.31
CA ILE A 145 11.57 -13.22 2.83
C ILE A 145 12.86 -13.33 3.63
N LYS A 146 12.79 -13.33 4.96
CA LYS A 146 13.94 -13.42 5.86
C LYS A 146 14.75 -14.71 5.65
N GLY A 147 14.05 -15.82 5.42
CA GLY A 147 14.68 -17.15 5.18
C GLY A 147 15.16 -17.37 3.74
N SER A 148 14.92 -16.45 2.80
CA SER A 148 15.17 -16.63 1.37
C SER A 148 16.66 -16.61 0.97
N GLY A 149 17.52 -16.02 1.80
CA GLY A 149 18.92 -15.74 1.46
C GLY A 149 19.09 -14.57 0.46
N VAL A 150 18.02 -13.83 0.16
CA VAL A 150 18.05 -12.62 -0.67
C VAL A 150 18.29 -11.42 0.23
N SER A 151 19.09 -10.45 -0.22
CA SER A 151 19.18 -9.13 0.45
C SER A 151 17.83 -8.42 0.35
N TYR A 152 17.24 -8.01 1.48
CA TYR A 152 15.86 -7.50 1.50
C TYR A 152 15.71 -6.19 2.28
N ILE A 153 14.63 -5.46 1.96
CA ILE A 153 14.01 -4.43 2.79
C ILE A 153 12.52 -4.82 2.93
N ILE A 154 12.01 -4.84 4.16
CA ILE A 154 10.57 -5.01 4.42
C ILE A 154 10.07 -3.70 5.04
N ALA A 155 9.11 -3.04 4.40
CA ALA A 155 8.51 -1.81 4.92
C ALA A 155 7.03 -2.01 5.24
N HIS A 156 6.65 -1.78 6.50
CA HIS A 156 5.27 -1.81 6.95
C HIS A 156 4.64 -0.43 6.85
N PHE A 157 3.44 -0.38 6.32
CA PHE A 157 2.65 0.83 6.12
C PHE A 157 1.28 0.70 6.78
N PRO A 158 0.73 1.78 7.36
CA PRO A 158 -0.69 1.84 7.71
C PRO A 158 -1.56 1.89 6.44
N ASP A 159 -2.88 1.99 6.58
CA ASP A 159 -3.80 2.09 5.45
C ASP A 159 -3.43 3.28 4.54
N PHE A 160 -3.33 3.02 3.24
CA PHE A 160 -3.04 4.04 2.24
C PHE A 160 -4.26 4.92 1.92
N TYR A 161 -4.00 6.19 1.59
CA TYR A 161 -4.93 7.07 0.92
C TYR A 161 -4.19 7.97 -0.08
N GLY A 162 -4.93 8.57 -1.00
CA GLY A 162 -4.36 9.42 -2.03
C GLY A 162 -4.91 9.12 -3.42
N PRO A 163 -4.40 9.79 -4.47
CA PRO A 163 -4.70 9.44 -5.85
C PRO A 163 -4.34 7.98 -6.17
N GLN A 164 -5.10 7.34 -7.07
CA GLN A 164 -4.88 5.97 -7.54
C GLN A 164 -4.95 4.87 -6.44
N THR A 165 -5.61 5.16 -5.28
CA THR A 165 -5.76 4.18 -4.19
C THR A 165 -7.12 3.45 -4.20
N GLY A 166 -7.62 3.08 -5.38
CA GLY A 166 -8.99 2.58 -5.62
C GLY A 166 -9.50 1.47 -4.70
N ASN A 167 -8.62 0.67 -4.12
CA ASN A 167 -8.97 -0.47 -3.27
C ASN A 167 -8.85 -0.18 -1.76
N THR A 168 -8.88 1.10 -1.34
CA THR A 168 -8.76 1.48 0.06
C THR A 168 -10.09 1.90 0.67
N LEU A 169 -10.21 1.73 2.00
CA LEU A 169 -11.43 2.12 2.72
C LEU A 169 -11.74 3.61 2.61
N LEU A 170 -10.69 4.44 2.67
CA LEU A 170 -10.88 5.89 2.59
C LEU A 170 -11.27 6.31 1.17
N HIS A 171 -10.70 5.69 0.13
CA HIS A 171 -11.14 5.90 -1.24
C HIS A 171 -12.64 5.59 -1.41
N TYR A 172 -13.09 4.42 -0.92
CA TYR A 172 -14.51 4.06 -0.95
C TYR A 172 -15.38 5.12 -0.25
N THR A 173 -14.99 5.56 0.94
CA THR A 173 -15.71 6.59 1.70
C THR A 173 -15.82 7.90 0.91
N LEU A 174 -14.71 8.38 0.33
CA LEU A 174 -14.67 9.62 -0.43
C LEU A 174 -15.46 9.54 -1.75
N SER A 175 -15.38 8.41 -2.45
CA SER A 175 -16.18 8.16 -3.68
C SER A 175 -17.68 8.21 -3.38
N GLN A 176 -18.14 7.58 -2.28
CA GLN A 176 -19.53 7.63 -1.86
C GLN A 176 -20.00 9.08 -1.55
N VAL A 177 -19.13 9.92 -0.98
CA VAL A 177 -19.44 11.34 -0.77
C VAL A 177 -19.67 12.05 -2.09
N LEU A 178 -18.85 11.79 -3.11
CA LEU A 178 -18.98 12.44 -4.42
C LEU A 178 -20.18 11.94 -5.22
N GLU A 179 -20.57 10.68 -5.02
CA GLU A 179 -21.72 10.08 -5.72
C GLU A 179 -23.06 10.37 -5.05
N LYS A 180 -23.13 10.25 -3.72
CA LYS A 180 -24.39 10.18 -2.95
C LYS A 180 -24.52 11.26 -1.89
N ASN A 181 -23.57 12.19 -1.78
CA ASN A 181 -23.50 13.20 -0.71
C ASN A 181 -23.48 12.61 0.72
N LYS A 182 -23.08 11.35 0.87
CA LYS A 182 -23.04 10.64 2.15
C LYS A 182 -21.78 9.81 2.22
N GLY A 183 -20.98 10.00 3.27
CA GLY A 183 -19.82 9.16 3.55
C GLY A 183 -20.24 7.94 4.36
N LEU A 184 -19.86 6.76 3.88
CA LEU A 184 -19.92 5.52 4.66
C LEU A 184 -18.53 5.22 5.17
N PHE A 185 -18.34 5.29 6.50
CA PHE A 185 -17.04 5.09 7.15
C PHE A 185 -17.03 3.75 7.89
N VAL A 186 -16.08 2.90 7.53
CA VAL A 186 -15.98 1.58 8.17
C VAL A 186 -15.36 1.72 9.56
N GLY A 187 -16.13 1.33 10.58
CA GLY A 187 -15.80 1.50 11.98
C GLY A 187 -16.39 2.78 12.58
N LYS A 188 -16.02 3.09 13.82
CA LYS A 188 -16.47 4.30 14.51
C LYS A 188 -15.73 5.53 14.00
N THR A 189 -16.45 6.65 13.82
CA THR A 189 -15.88 7.90 13.29
C THR A 189 -15.06 8.69 14.30
N ASN A 190 -15.12 8.35 15.58
CA ASN A 190 -14.39 9.02 16.67
C ASN A 190 -13.13 8.27 17.12
N ILE A 191 -12.76 7.18 16.47
CA ILE A 191 -11.52 6.45 16.75
C ILE A 191 -10.38 7.09 15.97
N LEU A 192 -9.27 7.40 16.66
CA LEU A 192 -8.04 7.85 16.04
C LEU A 192 -7.43 6.69 15.24
N ARG A 193 -7.20 6.91 13.95
CA ARG A 193 -6.58 5.95 13.03
C ARG A 193 -5.42 6.61 12.33
N GLU A 194 -4.48 5.79 11.89
CA GLU A 194 -3.37 6.24 11.08
C GLU A 194 -3.60 5.87 9.62
N PHE A 195 -3.33 6.83 8.73
CA PHE A 195 -3.30 6.63 7.28
C PHE A 195 -2.04 7.27 6.73
N ILE A 196 -1.47 6.68 5.69
CA ILE A 196 -0.33 7.27 5.00
C ILE A 196 -0.74 7.73 3.60
N PHE A 197 -0.32 8.95 3.23
CA PHE A 197 -0.47 9.43 1.86
C PHE A 197 0.41 8.58 0.94
N ILE A 198 -0.18 8.00 -0.10
CA ILE A 198 0.46 6.98 -0.92
C ILE A 198 1.80 7.43 -1.51
N LYS A 199 1.90 8.70 -1.89
CA LYS A 199 3.15 9.27 -2.44
C LYS A 199 4.24 9.38 -1.38
N ASP A 200 3.90 9.70 -0.13
CA ASP A 200 4.87 9.73 0.98
C ASP A 200 5.43 8.33 1.25
N GLY A 201 4.57 7.31 1.26
CA GLY A 201 5.00 5.92 1.40
C GLY A 201 5.93 5.47 0.27
N ALA A 202 5.63 5.87 -0.97
CA ALA A 202 6.46 5.56 -2.12
C ALA A 202 7.81 6.27 -2.09
N GLU A 203 7.85 7.55 -1.70
CA GLU A 203 9.09 8.32 -1.52
C GLU A 203 9.99 7.70 -0.45
N ALA A 204 9.42 7.37 0.72
CA ALA A 204 10.16 6.74 1.80
C ALA A 204 10.74 5.37 1.39
N LEU A 205 9.97 4.56 0.67
CA LEU A 205 10.44 3.25 0.21
C LEU A 205 11.53 3.37 -0.86
N ALA A 206 11.40 4.33 -1.78
CA ALA A 206 12.43 4.63 -2.76
C ALA A 206 13.73 5.10 -2.08
N GLU A 207 13.65 5.95 -1.07
CA GLU A 207 14.81 6.43 -0.31
C GLU A 207 15.51 5.29 0.45
N LEU A 208 14.75 4.44 1.15
CA LEU A 208 15.28 3.23 1.80
C LEU A 208 16.09 2.37 0.83
N SER A 209 15.58 2.17 -0.39
CA SER A 209 16.23 1.32 -1.40
C SER A 209 17.56 1.86 -1.91
N LEU A 210 17.79 3.16 -1.79
CA LEU A 210 19.04 3.84 -2.21
C LEU A 210 20.10 3.86 -1.11
N ASN A 211 19.74 3.54 0.13
CA ASN A 211 20.64 3.49 1.25
C ASN A 211 21.08 2.04 1.52
N SER A 212 22.40 1.76 1.41
CA SER A 212 22.96 0.42 1.63
C SER A 212 22.68 -0.14 3.01
N ASP A 213 22.59 0.72 4.03
CA ASP A 213 22.41 0.34 5.43
C ASP A 213 20.96 -0.01 5.77
N SER A 214 20.05 0.12 4.80
CA SER A 214 18.64 -0.24 4.96
C SER A 214 18.37 -1.73 4.74
N TYR A 215 19.29 -2.43 4.08
CA TYR A 215 19.09 -3.83 3.68
C TYR A 215 19.30 -4.80 4.85
N GLY A 216 18.60 -5.93 4.79
CA GLY A 216 18.56 -6.94 5.85
C GLY A 216 17.60 -6.59 6.99
N GLU A 217 16.82 -5.52 6.84
CA GLU A 217 16.04 -4.95 7.94
C GLU A 217 14.55 -4.76 7.61
N VAL A 218 13.77 -4.63 8.70
CA VAL A 218 12.36 -4.25 8.69
C VAL A 218 12.26 -2.78 9.06
N TRP A 219 11.36 -2.05 8.42
CA TRP A 219 11.13 -0.61 8.60
C TRP A 219 9.66 -0.30 8.78
N ASN A 220 9.33 0.58 9.71
CA ASN A 220 8.00 1.14 9.84
C ASN A 220 7.94 2.52 9.22
N ILE A 221 6.98 2.72 8.33
CA ILE A 221 6.74 3.98 7.63
C ILE A 221 5.36 4.50 8.03
N PRO A 222 5.27 5.29 9.12
CA PRO A 222 4.02 5.87 9.58
C PRO A 222 3.53 6.98 8.65
N GLY A 223 2.26 7.34 8.84
CA GLY A 223 1.69 8.55 8.25
C GLY A 223 2.11 9.83 8.98
N THR A 224 1.39 10.92 8.68
CA THR A 224 1.63 12.22 9.30
C THR A 224 1.07 12.34 10.74
N GLY A 225 0.64 11.24 11.34
CA GLY A 225 0.01 11.14 12.64
C GLY A 225 -1.35 10.45 12.56
N THR A 226 -2.17 10.61 13.61
CA THR A 226 -3.50 10.01 13.66
C THR A 226 -4.60 11.02 13.36
N ILE A 227 -5.73 10.53 12.83
CA ILE A 227 -6.91 11.32 12.50
C ILE A 227 -8.19 10.51 12.74
N THR A 228 -9.28 11.18 13.11
CA THR A 228 -10.61 10.58 13.23
C THR A 228 -11.41 10.70 11.95
N GLY A 229 -12.42 9.84 11.78
CA GLY A 229 -13.38 9.98 10.68
C GLY A 229 -14.17 11.30 10.71
N GLN A 230 -14.39 11.89 11.90
CA GLN A 230 -15.04 13.19 12.06
C GLN A 230 -14.16 14.32 11.51
N GLU A 231 -12.85 14.31 11.81
CA GLU A 231 -11.91 15.30 11.27
C GLU A 231 -11.77 15.16 9.75
N ILE A 232 -11.72 13.93 9.22
CA ILE A 232 -11.76 13.70 7.76
C ILE A 232 -13.02 14.29 7.15
N ALA A 233 -14.20 14.06 7.75
CA ALA A 233 -15.46 14.61 7.26
C ALA A 233 -15.46 16.16 7.27
N SER A 234 -14.84 16.78 8.28
CA SER A 234 -14.66 18.24 8.36
C SER A 234 -13.79 18.77 7.23
N ILE A 235 -12.66 18.12 6.94
CA ILE A 235 -11.78 18.49 5.82
C ILE A 235 -12.53 18.37 4.49
N VAL A 236 -13.27 17.28 4.28
CA VAL A 236 -14.09 17.05 3.09
C VAL A 236 -15.17 18.12 2.94
N SER A 237 -15.86 18.47 4.05
CA SER A 237 -16.89 19.53 4.06
C SER A 237 -16.33 20.88 3.66
N SER A 238 -15.17 21.24 4.21
CA SER A 238 -14.47 22.49 3.90
C SER A 238 -14.09 22.57 2.41
N HIS A 239 -13.54 21.49 1.85
CA HIS A 239 -13.11 21.44 0.45
C HIS A 239 -14.29 21.49 -0.52
N LEU A 240 -15.35 20.72 -0.25
CA LEU A 240 -16.54 20.66 -1.11
C LEU A 240 -17.54 21.82 -0.86
N LYS A 241 -17.25 22.69 0.13
CA LYS A 241 -18.13 23.83 0.52
C LYS A 241 -19.57 23.42 0.81
N ARG A 242 -19.76 22.27 1.45
CA ARG A 242 -21.06 21.73 1.87
C ARG A 242 -20.88 20.82 3.08
N GLU A 243 -21.92 20.71 3.89
CA GLU A 243 -21.89 19.85 5.08
C GLU A 243 -21.83 18.37 4.67
N ILE A 244 -20.81 17.66 5.14
CA ILE A 244 -20.61 16.24 4.96
C ILE A 244 -20.48 15.58 6.33
N THR A 245 -21.25 14.53 6.55
CA THR A 245 -21.15 13.69 7.73
C THR A 245 -20.91 12.25 7.32
N PHE A 246 -20.07 11.55 8.09
CA PHE A 246 -19.82 10.13 7.87
C PHE A 246 -20.73 9.28 8.77
N ARG A 247 -21.34 8.25 8.17
CA ARG A 247 -22.10 7.24 8.90
C ARG A 247 -21.23 6.02 9.11
N SER A 248 -21.14 5.58 10.37
CA SER A 248 -20.38 4.37 10.74
C SER A 248 -20.99 3.10 10.16
N ILE A 249 -20.18 2.30 9.50
CA ILE A 249 -20.53 0.92 9.14
C ILE A 249 -20.01 0.00 10.25
N HIS A 250 -20.92 -0.65 10.96
CA HIS A 250 -20.61 -1.56 12.04
C HIS A 250 -20.30 -2.98 11.55
N LYS A 251 -19.54 -3.74 12.35
CA LYS A 251 -19.11 -5.11 12.03
C LYS A 251 -20.27 -6.05 11.66
N TRP A 252 -21.42 -5.93 12.31
CA TRP A 252 -22.59 -6.76 12.00
C TRP A 252 -23.11 -6.52 10.56
N LEU A 253 -23.07 -5.25 10.09
CA LEU A 253 -23.50 -4.91 8.73
C LEU A 253 -22.49 -5.44 7.69
N VAL A 254 -21.19 -5.31 7.94
CA VAL A 254 -20.16 -5.90 7.07
C VAL A 254 -20.33 -7.41 7.00
N ARG A 255 -20.64 -8.07 8.12
CA ARG A 255 -20.97 -9.50 8.15
C ARG A 255 -22.18 -9.85 7.30
N ALA A 256 -23.25 -9.06 7.39
CA ALA A 256 -24.47 -9.29 6.61
C ALA A 256 -24.20 -9.15 5.10
N ILE A 257 -23.44 -8.11 4.70
CA ILE A 257 -23.01 -7.92 3.31
C ILE A 257 -22.10 -9.07 2.87
N GLY A 258 -21.20 -9.53 3.73
CA GLY A 258 -20.27 -10.62 3.46
C GLY A 258 -20.92 -11.98 3.14
N VAL A 259 -22.24 -12.13 3.37
CA VAL A 259 -22.98 -13.33 2.90
C VAL A 259 -23.03 -13.38 1.36
N PHE A 260 -23.07 -12.22 0.71
CA PHE A 260 -23.17 -12.08 -0.74
C PHE A 260 -21.91 -11.54 -1.40
N ASP A 261 -21.01 -10.94 -0.63
CA ASP A 261 -19.78 -10.32 -1.11
C ASP A 261 -18.54 -11.00 -0.48
N PRO A 262 -17.77 -11.79 -1.25
CA PRO A 262 -16.57 -12.46 -0.76
C PRO A 262 -15.52 -11.52 -0.17
N MET A 263 -15.36 -10.30 -0.72
CA MET A 263 -14.43 -9.31 -0.18
C MET A 263 -14.83 -8.84 1.21
N MET A 264 -16.12 -8.52 1.42
CA MET A 264 -16.64 -8.10 2.73
C MET A 264 -16.61 -9.24 3.75
N LYS A 265 -16.84 -10.48 3.31
CA LYS A 265 -16.67 -11.67 4.15
C LYS A 265 -15.25 -11.74 4.69
N GLU A 266 -14.28 -11.67 3.81
CA GLU A 266 -12.85 -11.73 4.15
C GLU A 266 -12.37 -10.51 4.95
N TYR A 267 -12.92 -9.33 4.67
CA TYR A 267 -12.58 -8.11 5.41
C TYR A 267 -13.08 -8.13 6.86
N THR A 268 -14.12 -8.92 7.18
CA THR A 268 -14.73 -8.97 8.52
C THR A 268 -13.71 -9.27 9.63
N GLU A 269 -12.71 -10.10 9.37
CA GLU A 269 -11.68 -10.43 10.35
C GLU A 269 -10.72 -9.26 10.65
N LEU A 270 -10.55 -8.34 9.69
CA LEU A 270 -9.69 -7.17 9.82
C LEU A 270 -10.37 -5.99 10.51
N MET A 271 -11.67 -6.08 10.78
CA MET A 271 -12.41 -4.98 11.42
C MET A 271 -11.98 -4.65 12.84
N TYR A 272 -11.15 -5.48 13.48
CA TYR A 272 -10.55 -5.13 14.76
C TYR A 272 -9.65 -3.90 14.64
N LEU A 273 -8.97 -3.70 13.50
CA LEU A 273 -8.14 -2.52 13.21
C LEU A 273 -8.93 -1.21 13.21
N ASN A 274 -10.26 -1.26 12.99
CA ASN A 274 -11.12 -0.09 13.07
C ASN A 274 -11.57 0.22 14.51
N GLN A 275 -11.27 -0.65 15.48
CA GLN A 275 -11.61 -0.50 16.90
C GLN A 275 -10.36 -0.30 17.75
N THR A 276 -9.30 -1.02 17.44
CA THR A 276 -8.00 -0.98 18.09
C THR A 276 -6.93 -0.84 16.98
N PRO A 277 -6.75 0.36 16.44
CA PRO A 277 -5.81 0.61 15.37
C PRO A 277 -4.37 0.31 15.79
N VAL A 278 -3.58 -0.20 14.85
CA VAL A 278 -2.13 -0.26 14.99
C VAL A 278 -1.59 1.08 14.48
N ILE A 279 -0.86 1.77 15.33
CA ILE A 279 -0.13 3.00 15.02
C ILE A 279 1.35 2.64 14.89
N LEU A 280 2.02 3.10 13.87
CA LEU A 280 3.43 2.79 13.66
C LEU A 280 4.34 3.83 14.32
N ASP A 281 5.45 3.36 14.87
CA ASP A 281 6.57 4.20 15.31
C ASP A 281 7.63 4.22 14.20
N GLY A 282 7.89 5.39 13.63
CA GLY A 282 8.88 5.61 12.57
C GLY A 282 10.22 6.16 13.05
N SER A 283 10.47 6.17 14.36
CA SER A 283 11.68 6.77 14.95
C SER A 283 12.97 6.15 14.41
N LYS A 284 12.95 4.86 14.07
CA LYS A 284 14.10 4.19 13.44
C LYS A 284 14.42 4.78 12.07
N TYR A 285 13.42 5.05 11.24
CA TYR A 285 13.61 5.68 9.94
C TYR A 285 14.18 7.09 10.11
N GLU A 286 13.57 7.90 10.99
CA GLU A 286 14.02 9.28 11.22
C GLU A 286 15.45 9.36 11.76
N ALA A 287 15.84 8.40 12.60
CA ALA A 287 17.21 8.38 13.16
C ALA A 287 18.28 7.92 12.16
N ARG A 288 17.95 7.03 11.21
CA ARG A 288 18.97 6.39 10.36
C ARG A 288 18.95 6.85 8.90
N ILE A 289 17.81 7.30 8.41
CA ILE A 289 17.62 7.69 7.02
C ILE A 289 17.44 9.20 6.90
N GLY A 290 16.55 9.79 7.69
CA GLY A 290 16.23 11.21 7.66
C GLY A 290 14.77 11.48 7.90
N SER A 291 14.32 12.69 7.65
CA SER A 291 12.93 13.08 7.87
C SER A 291 11.98 12.29 6.98
N LEU A 292 10.96 11.68 7.57
CA LEU A 292 9.89 11.04 6.81
C LEU A 292 9.11 12.07 5.96
N PRO A 293 8.78 11.75 4.70
CA PRO A 293 7.79 12.51 3.95
C PRO A 293 6.45 12.50 4.70
N LYS A 294 5.88 13.68 4.97
CA LYS A 294 4.65 13.81 5.78
C LYS A 294 3.72 14.85 5.17
N THR A 295 2.91 14.44 4.21
CA THR A 295 1.84 15.28 3.65
C THR A 295 0.74 15.46 4.68
N PRO A 296 0.39 16.71 5.09
CA PRO A 296 -0.72 16.95 6.00
C PRO A 296 -2.04 16.35 5.47
N TYR A 297 -2.86 15.80 6.37
CA TYR A 297 -4.14 15.19 5.98
C TYR A 297 -5.04 16.12 5.15
N GLU A 298 -5.09 17.40 5.51
CA GLU A 298 -5.86 18.39 4.75
C GLU A 298 -5.40 18.45 3.28
N THR A 299 -4.10 18.50 3.03
CA THR A 299 -3.53 18.53 1.67
C THR A 299 -3.79 17.21 0.94
N GLY A 300 -3.47 16.08 1.57
CA GLY A 300 -3.61 14.76 0.94
C GLY A 300 -5.06 14.40 0.63
N ILE A 301 -6.01 14.74 1.51
CA ILE A 301 -7.46 14.50 1.29
C ILE A 301 -7.97 15.38 0.14
N LYS A 302 -7.57 16.66 0.07
CA LYS A 302 -7.90 17.54 -1.06
C LYS A 302 -7.42 16.97 -2.38
N MET A 303 -6.15 16.57 -2.45
CA MET A 303 -5.57 15.96 -3.66
C MET A 303 -6.32 14.68 -4.06
N THR A 304 -6.76 13.88 -3.09
CA THR A 304 -7.54 12.67 -3.35
C THR A 304 -8.91 13.00 -3.94
N LEU A 305 -9.60 13.98 -3.36
CA LEU A 305 -10.92 14.42 -3.84
C LEU A 305 -10.84 15.03 -5.25
N ASP A 306 -9.83 15.87 -5.51
CA ASP A 306 -9.63 16.48 -6.82
C ASP A 306 -9.37 15.43 -7.89
N HIS A 307 -8.56 14.40 -7.55
CA HIS A 307 -8.32 13.26 -8.44
C HIS A 307 -9.62 12.49 -8.76
N LEU A 308 -10.42 12.17 -7.75
CA LEU A 308 -11.71 11.48 -7.92
C LEU A 308 -12.71 12.29 -8.76
N LEU A 309 -12.75 13.62 -8.58
CA LEU A 309 -13.59 14.51 -9.37
C LEU A 309 -13.15 14.53 -10.85
N ASN A 310 -11.84 14.56 -11.11
CA ASN A 310 -11.29 14.52 -12.47
C ASN A 310 -11.59 13.18 -13.17
N GLU A 311 -11.45 12.04 -12.47
CA GLU A 311 -11.82 10.75 -13.03
C GLU A 311 -13.30 10.67 -13.38
N LYS A 312 -14.18 11.19 -12.52
CA LYS A 312 -15.62 11.22 -12.76
C LYS A 312 -15.97 12.07 -13.99
N ASN A 313 -15.33 13.23 -14.15
CA ASN A 313 -15.55 14.12 -15.28
C ASN A 313 -14.99 13.58 -16.60
N ALA A 314 -13.98 12.72 -16.56
CA ALA A 314 -13.42 12.08 -17.76
C ALA A 314 -14.27 10.92 -18.31
N VAL A 315 -15.24 10.42 -17.53
CA VAL A 315 -16.15 9.31 -17.90
C VAL A 315 -17.49 9.85 -18.42
N LEU A 316 -17.80 11.13 -18.20
CA LEU A 316 -18.99 11.84 -18.73
C LEU A 316 -18.67 12.47 -20.08
#